data_eb3fe143af73a83f57ff3826839a34d0
#
_entry.id   eb3fe143af73a83f57ff3826839a34d0
#
_cell.length_a   1.000
_cell.length_b   1.000
_cell.length_c   1.000
_cell.angle_alpha   90.00
_cell.angle_beta   90.00
_cell.angle_gamma   90.00
#
_symmetry.space_group_name_H-M   'P 1'
#
loop_
_entity.id
_entity.type
_entity.pdbx_description
1 polymer ?
#
loop_
_entity_poly.entity_id
_entity_poly.type
_entity_poly.pdbx_seq_one_letter_code
_entity_poly.pdbx_strand_id
1 'polypeptide(L)'
;MNRTVSIVIPTFNRARLLPRAIDSALAQTVPVEVVVCDHGSTDDTPQVARSYGERIRYLRRDQDRGPIVCWRDGVEQASGELIHFNYDDDWIEPQFVARTAPLLRDDVGFVYTRARIHEPGSEATRVMLRHPPGTRPMAQIVQFLLRDKLTVSPGCALFRRRDVLKNLLPEVPGARGVYGKNSGVGEDLLLFLLAALDYPRYAHVPEALSHFLAHPTSITTQAGSSGNMGVLADAYAVAKQYYLQQPGSMAPAQGLAGWWAKTRWKLASRT
;
A
#
# COMPACT_ATOMS: atom_id res chain seq x y z
N MET A 1 -12.92 6.20 -22.12
CA MET A 1 -13.63 6.90 -21.02
C MET A 1 -12.57 7.33 -20.01
N ASN A 2 -12.60 8.60 -19.60
CA ASN A 2 -11.67 9.10 -18.58
C ASN A 2 -12.18 8.60 -17.22
N ARG A 3 -11.51 7.60 -16.62
CA ARG A 3 -11.86 7.08 -15.29
C ARG A 3 -11.47 8.09 -14.23
N THR A 4 -12.35 8.39 -13.31
CA THR A 4 -12.08 9.28 -12.18
C THR A 4 -11.15 8.60 -11.17
N VAL A 5 -10.21 9.36 -10.60
CA VAL A 5 -9.23 8.85 -9.63
C VAL A 5 -9.42 9.58 -8.30
N SER A 6 -9.49 8.83 -7.22
CA SER A 6 -9.39 9.37 -5.86
C SER A 6 -8.05 8.99 -5.24
N ILE A 7 -7.38 9.98 -4.67
CA ILE A 7 -6.17 9.80 -3.86
C ILE A 7 -6.60 9.84 -2.40
N VAL A 8 -6.46 8.71 -1.72
CA VAL A 8 -6.82 8.53 -0.31
C VAL A 8 -5.57 8.72 0.55
N ILE A 9 -5.62 9.65 1.49
CA ILE A 9 -4.54 9.98 2.42
C ILE A 9 -4.99 9.62 3.83
N PRO A 10 -4.65 8.42 4.34
CA PRO A 10 -4.86 8.08 5.74
C PRO A 10 -3.88 8.85 6.62
N THR A 11 -4.32 9.38 7.76
CA THR A 11 -3.45 10.15 8.64
C THR A 11 -3.79 9.94 10.14
N PHE A 12 -2.73 10.00 10.96
CA PHE A 12 -2.84 9.98 12.42
C PHE A 12 -1.64 10.67 13.07
N ASN A 13 -1.88 11.84 13.72
CA ASN A 13 -0.84 12.63 14.40
C ASN A 13 0.34 12.97 13.48
N ARG A 14 0.05 13.60 12.35
CA ARG A 14 1.02 13.92 11.28
C ARG A 14 0.94 15.38 10.80
N ALA A 15 0.59 16.33 11.68
CA ALA A 15 0.40 17.74 11.32
C ALA A 15 1.55 18.33 10.49
N ARG A 16 2.80 17.90 10.73
CA ARG A 16 3.98 18.42 10.01
C ARG A 16 4.21 17.79 8.63
N LEU A 17 3.78 16.55 8.43
CA LEU A 17 4.05 15.79 7.19
C LEU A 17 2.88 15.84 6.20
N LEU A 18 1.65 15.86 6.73
CA LEU A 18 0.41 15.86 5.97
C LEU A 18 0.34 16.93 4.87
N PRO A 19 0.81 18.19 5.04
CA PRO A 19 0.75 19.18 3.97
C PRO A 19 1.44 18.72 2.69
N ARG A 20 2.63 18.12 2.77
CA ARG A 20 3.35 17.65 1.59
C ARG A 20 2.58 16.56 0.85
N ALA A 21 1.96 15.62 1.58
CA ALA A 21 1.16 14.56 1.00
C ALA A 21 -0.06 15.15 0.25
N ILE A 22 -0.79 16.08 0.87
CA ILE A 22 -1.95 16.75 0.27
C ILE A 22 -1.53 17.58 -0.96
N ASP A 23 -0.49 18.40 -0.84
CA ASP A 23 -0.03 19.27 -1.92
C ASP A 23 0.41 18.45 -3.14
N SER A 24 1.11 17.32 -2.94
CA SER A 24 1.50 16.43 -4.03
C SER A 24 0.30 15.77 -4.72
N ALA A 25 -0.74 15.43 -3.96
CA ALA A 25 -1.98 14.90 -4.50
C ALA A 25 -2.75 15.95 -5.30
N LEU A 26 -2.82 17.19 -4.82
CA LEU A 26 -3.46 18.32 -5.51
C LEU A 26 -2.68 18.80 -6.75
N ALA A 27 -1.38 18.52 -6.81
CA ALA A 27 -0.51 18.91 -7.93
C ALA A 27 -0.58 17.96 -9.14
N GLN A 28 -1.47 16.95 -9.13
CA GLN A 28 -1.58 16.04 -10.27
C GLN A 28 -1.95 16.77 -11.56
N THR A 29 -1.33 16.36 -12.69
CA THR A 29 -1.54 16.96 -14.01
C THR A 29 -2.88 16.63 -14.65
N VAL A 30 -3.66 15.76 -14.02
CA VAL A 30 -5.03 15.41 -14.40
C VAL A 30 -5.96 15.58 -13.19
N PRO A 31 -7.26 15.83 -13.40
CA PRO A 31 -8.20 16.01 -12.29
C PRO A 31 -8.26 14.76 -11.40
N VAL A 32 -8.20 14.98 -10.08
CA VAL A 32 -8.31 13.95 -9.04
C VAL A 32 -9.20 14.45 -7.90
N GLU A 33 -9.82 13.53 -7.19
CA GLU A 33 -10.40 13.77 -5.87
C GLU A 33 -9.33 13.46 -4.81
N VAL A 34 -9.18 14.31 -3.80
CA VAL A 34 -8.29 14.06 -2.66
C VAL A 34 -9.15 13.84 -1.41
N VAL A 35 -9.01 12.66 -0.80
CA VAL A 35 -9.76 12.26 0.40
C VAL A 35 -8.78 12.05 1.54
N VAL A 36 -8.82 12.92 2.54
CA VAL A 36 -7.98 12.81 3.75
C VAL A 36 -8.79 12.16 4.86
N CYS A 37 -8.30 11.02 5.37
CA CYS A 37 -8.95 10.26 6.43
C CYS A 37 -8.12 10.32 7.69
N ASP A 38 -8.63 11.02 8.69
CA ASP A 38 -8.02 11.16 10.01
C ASP A 38 -8.68 10.18 11.00
N HIS A 39 -7.92 9.26 11.53
CA HIS A 39 -8.44 8.26 12.45
C HIS A 39 -8.26 8.64 13.93
N GLY A 40 -8.52 9.89 14.26
CA GLY A 40 -8.63 10.38 15.65
C GLY A 40 -7.39 11.12 16.13
N SER A 41 -6.73 11.89 15.26
CA SER A 41 -5.56 12.71 15.64
C SER A 41 -5.86 13.65 16.81
N THR A 42 -4.87 13.79 17.68
CA THR A 42 -4.91 14.63 18.90
C THR A 42 -3.95 15.82 18.82
N ASP A 43 -3.11 15.86 17.78
CA ASP A 43 -2.25 17.01 17.45
C ASP A 43 -2.97 18.01 16.52
N ASP A 44 -2.24 18.92 15.89
CA ASP A 44 -2.77 19.92 14.95
C ASP A 44 -3.16 19.34 13.56
N THR A 45 -3.13 18.03 13.35
CA THR A 45 -3.53 17.38 12.09
C THR A 45 -4.92 17.80 11.61
N PRO A 46 -5.97 17.85 12.48
CA PRO A 46 -7.30 18.31 12.04
C PRO A 46 -7.33 19.77 11.57
N GLN A 47 -6.57 20.65 12.22
CA GLN A 47 -6.47 22.06 11.84
C GLN A 47 -5.80 22.21 10.47
N VAL A 48 -4.70 21.47 10.26
CA VAL A 48 -3.99 21.41 8.98
C VAL A 48 -4.92 20.93 7.86
N ALA A 49 -5.62 19.81 8.05
CA ALA A 49 -6.52 19.27 7.03
C ALA A 49 -7.65 20.26 6.69
N ARG A 50 -8.29 20.87 7.71
CA ARG A 50 -9.36 21.87 7.49
C ARG A 50 -8.89 23.12 6.76
N SER A 51 -7.63 23.51 6.87
CA SER A 51 -7.09 24.70 6.17
C SER A 51 -7.11 24.56 4.65
N TYR A 52 -7.22 23.35 4.11
CA TYR A 52 -7.35 23.09 2.68
C TYR A 52 -8.76 23.36 2.13
N GLY A 53 -9.77 23.49 3.00
CA GLY A 53 -11.14 23.80 2.62
C GLY A 53 -11.72 22.79 1.63
N GLU A 54 -12.42 23.28 0.61
CA GLU A 54 -13.10 22.46 -0.40
C GLU A 54 -12.16 21.78 -1.41
N ARG A 55 -10.85 22.06 -1.36
CA ARG A 55 -9.86 21.39 -2.24
C ARG A 55 -9.69 19.92 -1.91
N ILE A 56 -10.06 19.50 -0.69
CA ILE A 56 -10.00 18.12 -0.24
C ILE A 56 -11.32 17.72 0.42
N ARG A 57 -11.60 16.44 0.43
CA ARG A 57 -12.63 15.85 1.28
C ARG A 57 -11.98 15.37 2.57
N TYR A 58 -12.27 16.05 3.68
CA TYR A 58 -11.73 15.68 4.99
C TYR A 58 -12.75 14.86 5.80
N LEU A 59 -12.33 13.66 6.20
CA LEU A 59 -13.09 12.74 7.02
C LEU A 59 -12.34 12.52 8.34
N ARG A 60 -13.04 12.62 9.47
CA ARG A 60 -12.46 12.40 10.79
C ARG A 60 -13.28 11.40 11.60
N ARG A 61 -12.58 10.46 12.22
CA ARG A 61 -13.14 9.62 13.28
C ARG A 61 -12.73 10.15 14.64
N ASP A 62 -13.58 9.91 15.65
CA ASP A 62 -13.30 10.32 17.03
C ASP A 62 -12.35 9.37 17.76
N GLN A 63 -12.17 8.15 17.22
CA GLN A 63 -11.33 7.12 17.82
C GLN A 63 -10.46 6.46 16.76
N ASP A 64 -9.20 6.19 17.15
CA ASP A 64 -8.31 5.34 16.37
C ASP A 64 -8.82 3.89 16.40
N ARG A 65 -9.14 3.37 15.23
CA ARG A 65 -9.53 1.96 15.01
C ARG A 65 -8.50 1.20 14.16
N GLY A 66 -7.31 1.77 14.03
CA GLY A 66 -6.20 1.26 13.23
C GLY A 66 -6.23 1.70 11.76
N PRO A 67 -5.07 1.66 11.11
CA PRO A 67 -4.87 2.21 9.77
C PRO A 67 -5.76 1.55 8.71
N ILE A 68 -6.01 0.24 8.76
CA ILE A 68 -6.83 -0.45 7.74
C ILE A 68 -8.29 0.03 7.75
N VAL A 69 -8.85 0.30 8.93
CA VAL A 69 -10.19 0.87 9.03
C VAL A 69 -10.21 2.27 8.42
N CYS A 70 -9.18 3.08 8.68
CA CYS A 70 -9.03 4.39 8.09
C CYS A 70 -8.90 4.33 6.55
N TRP A 71 -8.11 3.39 6.02
CA TRP A 71 -7.97 3.20 4.57
C TRP A 71 -9.32 2.82 3.94
N ARG A 72 -10.04 1.88 4.54
CA ARG A 72 -11.37 1.47 4.05
C ARG A 72 -12.36 2.63 4.05
N ASP A 73 -12.44 3.38 5.14
CA ASP A 73 -13.32 4.54 5.23
C ASP A 73 -13.06 5.54 4.10
N GLY A 74 -11.78 5.82 3.82
CA GLY A 74 -11.40 6.68 2.71
C GLY A 74 -11.85 6.15 1.37
N VAL A 75 -11.66 4.86 1.12
CA VAL A 75 -12.08 4.22 -0.13
C VAL A 75 -13.60 4.14 -0.26
N GLU A 76 -14.32 3.89 0.83
CA GLU A 76 -15.80 3.85 0.85
C GLU A 76 -16.39 5.22 0.52
N GLN A 77 -15.76 6.28 1.01
CA GLN A 77 -16.20 7.66 0.78
C GLN A 77 -15.65 8.28 -0.53
N ALA A 78 -14.67 7.68 -1.15
CA ALA A 78 -14.13 8.11 -2.44
C ALA A 78 -15.16 7.94 -3.56
N SER A 79 -15.24 8.92 -4.47
CA SER A 79 -16.12 8.89 -5.64
C SER A 79 -15.47 8.30 -6.89
N GLY A 80 -14.13 8.23 -6.92
CA GLY A 80 -13.36 7.77 -8.06
C GLY A 80 -13.49 6.26 -8.30
N GLU A 81 -13.46 5.87 -9.56
CA GLU A 81 -13.41 4.47 -9.96
C GLU A 81 -12.04 3.82 -9.64
N LEU A 82 -11.00 4.65 -9.59
CA LEU A 82 -9.62 4.24 -9.31
C LEU A 82 -9.15 4.85 -7.99
N ILE A 83 -8.33 4.09 -7.25
CA ILE A 83 -7.80 4.48 -5.95
C ILE A 83 -6.27 4.41 -5.97
N HIS A 84 -5.65 5.47 -5.46
CA HIS A 84 -4.28 5.51 -5.01
C HIS A 84 -4.24 5.82 -3.52
N PHE A 85 -3.41 5.12 -2.75
CA PHE A 85 -3.08 5.48 -1.38
C PHE A 85 -1.81 6.34 -1.36
N ASN A 86 -1.91 7.57 -0.90
CA ASN A 86 -0.75 8.41 -0.64
C ASN A 86 -0.62 8.58 0.88
N TYR A 87 0.36 7.92 1.50
CA TYR A 87 0.50 7.99 2.96
C TYR A 87 0.88 9.41 3.40
N ASP A 88 0.52 9.77 4.64
CA ASP A 88 0.65 11.13 5.16
C ASP A 88 2.10 11.60 5.37
N ASP A 89 3.06 10.68 5.29
CA ASP A 89 4.50 10.93 5.34
C ASP A 89 5.18 10.88 3.95
N ASP A 90 4.44 10.48 2.90
CA ASP A 90 4.92 10.27 1.55
C ASP A 90 4.42 11.34 0.57
N TRP A 91 4.89 11.29 -0.68
CA TRP A 91 4.40 12.15 -1.76
C TRP A 91 4.59 11.50 -3.13
N ILE A 92 3.86 12.02 -4.12
CA ILE A 92 3.89 11.53 -5.50
C ILE A 92 4.25 12.65 -6.48
N GLU A 93 4.86 12.25 -7.59
CA GLU A 93 5.14 13.16 -8.71
C GLU A 93 3.85 13.60 -9.40
N PRO A 94 3.81 14.83 -9.95
CA PRO A 94 2.61 15.37 -10.61
C PRO A 94 2.06 14.51 -11.74
N GLN A 95 2.89 13.68 -12.37
CA GLN A 95 2.50 12.81 -13.49
C GLN A 95 2.03 11.42 -13.05
N PHE A 96 2.00 11.10 -11.75
CA PHE A 96 1.71 9.75 -11.26
C PHE A 96 0.40 9.21 -11.85
N VAL A 97 -0.70 9.94 -11.71
CA VAL A 97 -2.01 9.51 -12.22
C VAL A 97 -2.02 9.46 -13.75
N ALA A 98 -1.49 10.48 -14.42
CA ALA A 98 -1.45 10.53 -15.88
C ALA A 98 -0.66 9.35 -16.49
N ARG A 99 0.38 8.84 -15.80
CA ARG A 99 1.23 7.73 -16.25
C ARG A 99 0.65 6.35 -15.90
N THR A 100 -0.14 6.25 -14.84
CA THR A 100 -0.66 4.96 -14.34
C THR A 100 -2.07 4.64 -14.81
N ALA A 101 -3.00 5.60 -14.78
CA ALA A 101 -4.41 5.35 -15.07
C ALA A 101 -4.67 4.75 -16.47
N PRO A 102 -4.00 5.17 -17.56
CA PRO A 102 -4.21 4.59 -18.89
C PRO A 102 -3.81 3.11 -19.01
N LEU A 103 -2.91 2.64 -18.12
CA LEU A 103 -2.42 1.26 -18.12
C LEU A 103 -3.31 0.29 -17.34
N LEU A 104 -4.23 0.79 -16.50
CA LEU A 104 -5.15 -0.03 -15.72
C LEU A 104 -6.35 -0.48 -16.59
N ARG A 105 -6.06 -1.28 -17.63
CA ARG A 105 -7.07 -1.86 -18.54
C ARG A 105 -7.80 -3.02 -17.88
N ASP A 106 -8.86 -3.50 -18.49
CA ASP A 106 -9.77 -4.48 -17.90
C ASP A 106 -9.10 -5.82 -17.55
N ASP A 107 -8.03 -6.19 -18.24
CA ASP A 107 -7.22 -7.38 -18.01
C ASP A 107 -6.04 -7.16 -17.01
N VAL A 108 -5.88 -5.92 -16.50
CA VAL A 108 -4.79 -5.51 -15.61
C VAL A 108 -5.32 -5.30 -14.20
N GLY A 109 -4.83 -6.02 -13.21
CA GLY A 109 -5.28 -5.95 -11.82
C GLY A 109 -4.85 -4.69 -11.08
N PHE A 110 -3.62 -4.25 -11.33
CA PHE A 110 -3.05 -3.02 -10.75
C PHE A 110 -1.92 -2.50 -11.64
N VAL A 111 -1.60 -1.22 -11.45
CA VAL A 111 -0.42 -0.57 -12.03
C VAL A 111 0.44 -0.07 -10.90
N TYR A 112 1.75 -0.31 -10.94
CA TYR A 112 2.65 0.26 -9.95
C TYR A 112 3.84 0.97 -10.60
N THR A 113 4.45 1.88 -9.85
CA THR A 113 5.62 2.67 -10.25
C THR A 113 6.83 2.26 -9.43
N ARG A 114 8.03 2.67 -9.84
CA ARG A 114 9.15 2.69 -8.91
C ARG A 114 8.92 3.73 -7.82
N ALA A 115 9.60 3.56 -6.70
CA ALA A 115 9.59 4.50 -5.60
C ALA A 115 11.01 4.89 -5.21
N ARG A 116 11.19 6.12 -4.70
CA ARG A 116 12.42 6.60 -4.05
C ARG A 116 12.22 6.59 -2.55
N ILE A 117 13.19 6.06 -1.83
CA ILE A 117 13.25 6.19 -0.37
C ILE A 117 14.18 7.33 -0.05
N HIS A 118 13.70 8.26 0.78
CA HIS A 118 14.42 9.42 1.29
C HIS A 118 14.72 9.21 2.76
N GLU A 119 15.99 9.33 3.11
CA GLU A 119 16.46 9.26 4.51
C GLU A 119 16.70 10.67 5.03
N PRO A 120 16.17 11.06 6.21
CA PRO A 120 16.41 12.39 6.77
C PRO A 120 17.88 12.68 6.93
N GLY A 121 18.29 13.87 6.47
CA GLY A 121 19.70 14.30 6.54
C GLY A 121 20.63 13.69 5.47
N SER A 122 20.09 12.94 4.51
CA SER A 122 20.85 12.39 3.38
C SER A 122 20.31 12.91 2.05
N GLU A 123 21.18 13.37 1.17
CA GLU A 123 20.84 13.66 -0.23
C GLU A 123 20.72 12.38 -1.07
N ALA A 124 21.29 11.28 -0.59
CA ALA A 124 21.24 10.00 -1.27
C ALA A 124 19.81 9.41 -1.18
N THR A 125 19.32 8.94 -2.31
CA THR A 125 18.03 8.26 -2.38
C THR A 125 18.23 6.85 -2.92
N ARG A 126 17.45 5.90 -2.40
CA ARG A 126 17.42 4.52 -2.88
C ARG A 126 16.17 4.29 -3.73
N VAL A 127 16.35 3.87 -4.98
CA VAL A 127 15.24 3.49 -5.85
C VAL A 127 14.89 2.03 -5.63
N MET A 128 13.65 1.78 -5.24
CA MET A 128 13.10 0.43 -5.08
C MET A 128 12.15 0.06 -6.24
N LEU A 129 11.71 -1.20 -6.26
CA LEU A 129 10.76 -1.74 -7.24
C LEU A 129 11.33 -1.78 -8.68
N ARG A 130 12.61 -2.10 -8.80
CA ARG A 130 13.25 -2.29 -10.10
C ARG A 130 12.79 -3.60 -10.74
N HIS A 131 11.84 -3.49 -11.64
CA HIS A 131 11.28 -4.60 -12.39
C HIS A 131 11.14 -4.21 -13.87
N PRO A 132 11.11 -5.15 -14.83
CA PRO A 132 10.90 -4.82 -16.24
C PRO A 132 9.59 -4.06 -16.47
N PRO A 133 9.60 -2.99 -17.30
CA PRO A 133 8.43 -2.14 -17.52
C PRO A 133 7.37 -2.80 -18.41
N GLY A 134 6.19 -2.14 -18.45
CA GLY A 134 5.07 -2.49 -19.32
C GLY A 134 4.08 -3.46 -18.68
N THR A 135 3.12 -3.91 -19.49
CA THR A 135 2.08 -4.86 -19.08
C THR A 135 2.64 -6.29 -19.16
N ARG A 136 2.51 -7.04 -18.07
CA ARG A 136 3.15 -8.35 -17.87
C ARG A 136 2.18 -9.40 -17.31
N PRO A 137 2.45 -10.70 -17.48
CA PRO A 137 1.67 -11.76 -16.85
C PRO A 137 1.72 -11.64 -15.32
N MET A 138 0.57 -11.73 -14.65
CA MET A 138 0.42 -11.66 -13.21
C MET A 138 1.30 -12.69 -12.46
N ALA A 139 1.45 -13.88 -13.04
CA ALA A 139 2.30 -14.93 -12.48
C ALA A 139 3.74 -14.47 -12.20
N GLN A 140 4.29 -13.54 -12.98
CA GLN A 140 5.65 -13.04 -12.76
C GLN A 140 5.78 -12.31 -11.44
N ILE A 141 4.90 -11.32 -11.17
CA ILE A 141 4.99 -10.54 -9.95
C ILE A 141 4.64 -11.39 -8.72
N VAL A 142 3.65 -12.27 -8.82
CA VAL A 142 3.31 -13.21 -7.75
C VAL A 142 4.50 -14.05 -7.32
N GLN A 143 5.29 -14.58 -8.29
CA GLN A 143 6.50 -15.33 -7.98
C GLN A 143 7.55 -14.50 -7.24
N PHE A 144 7.70 -13.22 -7.58
CA PHE A 144 8.62 -12.32 -6.87
C PHE A 144 8.13 -12.00 -5.46
N LEU A 145 6.83 -11.71 -5.29
CA LEU A 145 6.22 -11.41 -3.99
C LEU A 145 6.30 -12.61 -3.04
N LEU A 146 5.95 -13.79 -3.51
CA LEU A 146 5.99 -15.01 -2.69
C LEU A 146 7.42 -15.39 -2.24
N ARG A 147 8.43 -15.01 -3.02
CA ARG A 147 9.85 -15.32 -2.74
C ARG A 147 10.62 -14.19 -2.05
N ASP A 148 9.98 -13.13 -1.62
CA ASP A 148 10.62 -11.93 -1.03
C ASP A 148 11.68 -11.28 -1.96
N LYS A 149 11.48 -11.40 -3.29
CA LYS A 149 12.36 -10.79 -4.29
C LYS A 149 11.89 -9.40 -4.72
N LEU A 150 10.69 -9.02 -4.34
CA LEU A 150 10.09 -7.72 -4.59
C LEU A 150 9.24 -7.32 -3.38
N THR A 151 9.46 -6.11 -2.88
CA THR A 151 8.58 -5.49 -1.90
C THR A 151 7.68 -4.51 -2.65
N VAL A 152 6.38 -4.55 -2.39
CA VAL A 152 5.40 -3.62 -2.94
C VAL A 152 4.75 -2.81 -1.83
N SER A 153 4.21 -1.67 -2.19
CA SER A 153 3.40 -0.84 -1.29
C SER A 153 2.22 -0.26 -2.06
N PRO A 154 1.02 -0.21 -1.49
CA PRO A 154 -0.09 0.54 -2.08
C PRO A 154 0.25 2.00 -2.41
N GLY A 155 1.19 2.61 -1.66
CA GLY A 155 1.71 3.96 -1.89
C GLY A 155 2.48 4.17 -3.21
N CYS A 156 2.73 3.11 -3.99
CA CYS A 156 3.29 3.23 -5.33
C CYS A 156 2.39 2.62 -6.41
N ALA A 157 1.13 2.34 -6.11
CA ALA A 157 0.24 1.62 -7.01
C ALA A 157 -1.12 2.31 -7.20
N LEU A 158 -1.76 2.00 -8.32
CA LEU A 158 -3.13 2.39 -8.66
C LEU A 158 -3.98 1.14 -8.81
N PHE A 159 -5.15 1.14 -8.19
CA PHE A 159 -6.11 0.03 -8.17
C PHE A 159 -7.49 0.49 -8.62
N ARG A 160 -8.39 -0.46 -8.93
CA ARG A 160 -9.83 -0.15 -8.99
C ARG A 160 -10.42 -0.10 -7.59
N ARG A 161 -11.29 0.86 -7.35
CA ARG A 161 -11.98 1.03 -6.07
C ARG A 161 -12.69 -0.25 -5.62
N ARG A 162 -13.41 -0.92 -6.52
CA ARG A 162 -14.10 -2.18 -6.22
C ARG A 162 -13.16 -3.29 -5.74
N ASP A 163 -11.96 -3.36 -6.33
CA ASP A 163 -10.97 -4.39 -5.99
C ASP A 163 -10.32 -4.09 -4.64
N VAL A 164 -10.09 -2.81 -4.32
CA VAL A 164 -9.63 -2.41 -3.00
C VAL A 164 -10.67 -2.77 -1.94
N LEU A 165 -11.95 -2.45 -2.15
CA LEU A 165 -13.03 -2.79 -1.20
C LEU A 165 -13.18 -4.29 -0.99
N LYS A 166 -12.94 -5.11 -2.03
CA LYS A 166 -12.95 -6.57 -1.97
C LYS A 166 -11.74 -7.13 -1.23
N ASN A 167 -10.55 -6.62 -1.50
CA ASN A 167 -9.27 -7.25 -1.16
C ASN A 167 -8.56 -6.62 0.05
N LEU A 168 -8.93 -5.41 0.48
CA LEU A 168 -8.43 -4.78 1.69
C LEU A 168 -9.16 -5.38 2.90
N LEU A 169 -8.64 -6.48 3.42
CA LEU A 169 -9.22 -7.19 4.55
C LEU A 169 -9.00 -6.37 5.84
N PRO A 170 -9.98 -6.35 6.77
CA PRO A 170 -9.81 -5.68 8.08
C PRO A 170 -8.69 -6.30 8.92
N GLU A 171 -8.43 -7.57 8.72
CA GLU A 171 -7.30 -8.32 9.30
C GLU A 171 -6.92 -9.47 8.37
N VAL A 172 -5.66 -9.87 8.42
CA VAL A 172 -5.20 -11.09 7.72
C VAL A 172 -5.59 -12.28 8.58
N PRO A 173 -6.44 -13.22 8.11
CA PRO A 173 -6.83 -14.38 8.90
C PRO A 173 -5.61 -15.20 9.34
N GLY A 174 -5.50 -15.44 10.66
CA GLY A 174 -4.37 -16.15 11.27
C GLY A 174 -3.19 -15.28 11.69
N ALA A 175 -3.18 -13.98 11.35
CA ALA A 175 -2.17 -13.06 11.85
C ALA A 175 -2.36 -12.78 13.34
N ARG A 176 -1.24 -12.66 14.09
CA ARG A 176 -1.23 -12.45 15.55
C ARG A 176 -0.14 -11.44 15.92
N GLY A 177 -0.20 -10.94 17.16
CA GLY A 177 0.79 -10.02 17.69
C GLY A 177 0.59 -8.56 17.27
N VAL A 178 1.67 -7.78 17.33
CA VAL A 178 1.64 -6.31 17.11
C VAL A 178 1.15 -5.94 15.70
N TYR A 179 1.41 -6.79 14.70
CA TYR A 179 0.97 -6.62 13.32
C TYR A 179 -0.19 -7.56 12.94
N GLY A 180 -0.90 -8.10 13.94
CA GLY A 180 -1.92 -9.12 13.70
C GLY A 180 -3.27 -8.58 13.28
N LYS A 181 -3.56 -7.32 13.58
CA LYS A 181 -4.89 -6.75 13.34
C LYS A 181 -4.81 -5.26 13.02
N ASN A 182 -5.44 -4.86 11.91
CA ASN A 182 -5.56 -3.46 11.49
C ASN A 182 -4.23 -2.69 11.42
N SER A 183 -3.10 -3.37 11.22
CA SER A 183 -1.77 -2.74 11.26
C SER A 183 -1.33 -2.17 9.91
N GLY A 184 -1.92 -2.63 8.83
CA GLY A 184 -1.48 -2.35 7.46
C GLY A 184 -0.36 -3.26 6.98
N VAL A 185 0.23 -4.08 7.87
CA VAL A 185 1.32 -5.01 7.55
C VAL A 185 0.75 -6.38 7.17
N GLY A 186 0.97 -6.78 5.93
CA GLY A 186 0.39 -8.00 5.36
C GLY A 186 -0.90 -7.71 4.59
N GLU A 187 -1.79 -6.87 5.10
CA GLU A 187 -2.97 -6.38 4.37
C GLU A 187 -2.57 -5.61 3.11
N ASP A 188 -1.51 -4.81 3.18
CA ASP A 188 -0.91 -4.11 2.05
C ASP A 188 -0.45 -5.07 0.94
N LEU A 189 0.24 -6.16 1.30
CA LEU A 189 0.66 -7.19 0.36
C LEU A 189 -0.53 -7.94 -0.24
N LEU A 190 -1.58 -8.19 0.56
CA LEU A 190 -2.77 -8.91 0.11
C LEU A 190 -3.52 -8.18 -1.00
N LEU A 191 -3.53 -6.84 -1.04
CA LEU A 191 -4.11 -6.10 -2.16
C LEU A 191 -3.55 -6.56 -3.50
N PHE A 192 -2.24 -6.80 -3.57
CA PHE A 192 -1.57 -7.25 -4.79
C PHE A 192 -1.80 -8.74 -5.07
N LEU A 193 -1.67 -9.58 -4.04
CA LEU A 193 -1.80 -11.02 -4.18
C LEU A 193 -3.25 -11.44 -4.52
N LEU A 194 -4.25 -10.84 -3.88
CA LEU A 194 -5.65 -11.18 -4.14
C LEU A 194 -6.12 -10.65 -5.50
N ALA A 195 -5.56 -9.53 -5.99
CA ALA A 195 -5.82 -9.09 -7.35
C ALA A 195 -5.34 -10.13 -8.40
N ALA A 196 -4.36 -10.96 -8.07
CA ALA A 196 -3.88 -12.01 -8.96
C ALA A 196 -4.87 -13.16 -9.16
N LEU A 197 -5.90 -13.27 -8.33
CA LEU A 197 -6.98 -14.25 -8.49
C LEU A 197 -7.98 -13.83 -9.58
N ASP A 198 -8.12 -12.53 -9.82
CA ASP A 198 -9.13 -11.97 -10.71
C ASP A 198 -8.55 -11.51 -12.07
N TYR A 199 -7.25 -11.22 -12.13
CA TYR A 199 -6.64 -10.58 -13.31
C TYR A 199 -5.40 -11.33 -13.81
N PRO A 200 -5.28 -11.54 -15.13
CA PRO A 200 -4.14 -12.26 -15.70
C PRO A 200 -2.87 -11.41 -15.81
N ARG A 201 -2.97 -10.08 -15.63
CA ARG A 201 -1.88 -9.14 -15.90
C ARG A 201 -1.77 -8.05 -14.84
N TYR A 202 -0.57 -7.49 -14.72
CA TYR A 202 -0.27 -6.24 -14.03
C TYR A 202 0.51 -5.31 -14.96
N ALA A 203 0.65 -4.04 -14.61
CA ALA A 203 1.50 -3.13 -15.34
C ALA A 203 2.53 -2.44 -14.42
N HIS A 204 3.71 -2.15 -14.96
CA HIS A 204 4.80 -1.46 -14.28
C HIS A 204 5.26 -0.25 -15.07
N VAL A 205 5.26 0.90 -14.43
CA VAL A 205 5.80 2.18 -14.91
C VAL A 205 7.23 2.33 -14.36
N PRO A 206 8.25 2.43 -15.21
CA PRO A 206 9.64 2.37 -14.76
C PRO A 206 10.15 3.67 -14.15
N GLU A 207 9.35 4.74 -14.16
CA GLU A 207 9.65 6.00 -13.50
C GLU A 207 9.43 5.89 -11.98
N ALA A 208 10.27 6.54 -11.19
CA ALA A 208 10.09 6.65 -9.75
C ALA A 208 9.14 7.82 -9.48
N LEU A 209 7.84 7.53 -9.46
CA LEU A 209 6.76 8.51 -9.30
C LEU A 209 6.18 8.57 -7.88
N SER A 210 6.66 7.71 -6.98
CA SER A 210 6.33 7.73 -5.56
C SER A 210 7.59 7.94 -4.73
N HIS A 211 7.43 8.64 -3.60
CA HIS A 211 8.52 8.99 -2.71
C HIS A 211 8.14 8.62 -1.28
N PHE A 212 8.97 7.81 -0.64
CA PHE A 212 8.79 7.32 0.73
C PHE A 212 9.79 7.97 1.65
N LEU A 213 9.33 8.53 2.76
CA LEU A 213 10.19 9.11 3.79
C LEU A 213 10.47 8.07 4.87
N ALA A 214 11.73 7.62 4.96
CA ALA A 214 12.19 6.79 6.07
C ALA A 214 12.47 7.68 7.29
N HIS A 215 11.56 7.75 8.25
CA HIS A 215 11.72 8.54 9.47
C HIS A 215 11.56 7.66 10.74
N PRO A 216 12.01 8.14 11.93
CA PRO A 216 12.05 7.31 13.13
C PRO A 216 10.70 6.71 13.57
N THR A 217 9.58 7.34 13.19
CA THR A 217 8.23 6.87 13.55
C THR A 217 7.54 6.08 12.43
N SER A 218 8.21 5.77 11.31
CA SER A 218 7.67 4.88 10.29
C SER A 218 7.69 3.42 10.79
N ILE A 219 6.71 2.63 10.41
CA ILE A 219 6.54 1.22 10.87
C ILE A 219 7.80 0.40 10.62
N THR A 220 8.38 0.50 9.42
CA THR A 220 9.58 -0.28 9.05
C THR A 220 10.80 0.15 9.86
N THR A 221 10.99 1.46 10.09
CA THR A 221 12.10 1.99 10.88
C THR A 221 11.96 1.58 12.35
N GLN A 222 10.75 1.69 12.91
CA GLN A 222 10.47 1.25 14.28
C GLN A 222 10.68 -0.25 14.45
N ALA A 223 10.26 -1.07 13.49
CA ALA A 223 10.49 -2.52 13.54
C ALA A 223 11.99 -2.84 13.55
N GLY A 224 12.80 -2.11 12.76
CA GLY A 224 14.25 -2.26 12.73
C GLY A 224 14.91 -1.89 14.06
N SER A 225 14.55 -0.75 14.64
CA SER A 225 15.14 -0.24 15.90
C SER A 225 14.70 -1.01 17.15
N SER A 226 13.47 -1.56 17.14
CA SER A 226 12.90 -2.33 18.27
C SER A 226 13.17 -3.83 18.23
N GLY A 227 13.88 -4.33 17.23
CA GLY A 227 14.12 -5.77 17.04
C GLY A 227 12.89 -6.56 16.53
N ASN A 228 11.81 -5.88 16.12
CA ASN A 228 10.55 -6.50 15.69
C ASN A 228 10.52 -6.91 14.20
N MET A 229 11.65 -6.87 13.50
CA MET A 229 11.72 -7.27 12.07
C MET A 229 11.22 -8.71 11.84
N GLY A 230 11.45 -9.61 12.81
CA GLY A 230 10.94 -10.98 12.74
C GLY A 230 9.41 -11.03 12.80
N VAL A 231 8.79 -10.22 13.65
CA VAL A 231 7.33 -10.13 13.78
C VAL A 231 6.69 -9.54 12.51
N LEU A 232 7.35 -8.54 11.93
CA LEU A 232 6.93 -7.96 10.64
C LEU A 232 7.02 -9.00 9.51
N ALA A 233 8.10 -9.77 9.46
CA ALA A 233 8.28 -10.84 8.47
C ALA A 233 7.24 -11.95 8.64
N ASP A 234 6.88 -12.30 9.90
CA ASP A 234 5.84 -13.27 10.20
C ASP A 234 4.45 -12.82 9.70
N ALA A 235 4.10 -11.53 9.83
CA ALA A 235 2.85 -10.99 9.30
C ALA A 235 2.76 -11.14 7.77
N TYR A 236 3.82 -10.80 7.05
CA TYR A 236 3.89 -11.02 5.60
C TYR A 236 3.85 -12.52 5.23
N ALA A 237 4.45 -13.40 6.03
CA ALA A 237 4.40 -14.83 5.80
C ALA A 237 2.96 -15.37 5.94
N VAL A 238 2.21 -14.89 6.94
CA VAL A 238 0.79 -15.25 7.12
C VAL A 238 -0.07 -14.74 5.96
N ALA A 239 0.16 -13.53 5.48
CA ALA A 239 -0.54 -12.99 4.30
C ALA A 239 -0.31 -13.87 3.05
N LYS A 240 0.94 -14.30 2.81
CA LYS A 240 1.26 -15.22 1.70
C LYS A 240 0.58 -16.57 1.87
N GLN A 241 0.56 -17.10 3.09
CA GLN A 241 -0.11 -18.37 3.39
C GLN A 241 -1.61 -18.27 3.13
N TYR A 242 -2.25 -17.19 3.57
CA TYR A 242 -3.66 -16.94 3.30
C TYR A 242 -3.95 -16.90 1.80
N TYR A 243 -3.15 -16.17 1.01
CA TYR A 243 -3.28 -16.17 -0.44
C TYR A 243 -3.17 -17.57 -1.05
N LEU A 244 -2.20 -18.38 -0.61
CA LEU A 244 -1.98 -19.72 -1.16
C LEU A 244 -3.09 -20.73 -0.82
N GLN A 245 -3.94 -20.41 0.14
CA GLN A 245 -5.14 -21.19 0.47
C GLN A 245 -6.34 -20.82 -0.40
N GLN A 246 -6.25 -19.73 -1.16
CA GLN A 246 -7.37 -19.29 -2.00
C GLN A 246 -7.47 -20.14 -3.28
N PRO A 247 -8.69 -20.50 -3.73
CA PRO A 247 -8.89 -21.12 -5.03
C PRO A 247 -8.33 -20.25 -6.15
N GLY A 248 -7.57 -20.87 -7.07
CA GLY A 248 -6.94 -20.15 -8.18
C GLY A 248 -5.60 -19.46 -7.82
N SER A 249 -5.12 -19.59 -6.58
CA SER A 249 -3.81 -19.08 -6.20
C SER A 249 -2.68 -19.74 -7.01
N MET A 250 -1.70 -18.92 -7.36
CA MET A 250 -0.53 -19.39 -8.11
C MET A 250 0.51 -19.93 -7.14
N ALA A 251 0.68 -21.26 -7.11
CA ALA A 251 1.73 -21.89 -6.30
C ALA A 251 3.12 -21.40 -6.75
N PRO A 252 4.09 -21.27 -5.84
CA PRO A 252 5.46 -20.98 -6.20
C PRO A 252 6.01 -22.07 -7.13
N ALA A 253 6.69 -21.68 -8.22
CA ALA A 253 7.38 -22.63 -9.08
C ALA A 253 8.39 -23.48 -8.27
N GLN A 254 8.55 -24.76 -8.64
CA GLN A 254 9.32 -25.77 -7.90
C GLN A 254 10.64 -25.25 -7.30
N GLY A 255 10.89 -25.57 -6.03
CA GLY A 255 12.05 -25.15 -5.23
C GLY A 255 11.73 -24.61 -3.84
N LEU A 256 10.45 -24.46 -3.47
CA LEU A 256 10.01 -23.91 -2.18
C LEU A 256 9.59 -24.97 -1.14
N ALA A 257 9.75 -26.27 -1.42
CA ALA A 257 9.55 -27.32 -0.39
C ALA A 257 10.39 -27.03 0.88
N GLY A 258 11.59 -26.45 0.73
CA GLY A 258 12.43 -26.03 1.85
C GLY A 258 11.96 -24.77 2.59
N TRP A 259 11.21 -23.88 1.94
CA TRP A 259 10.65 -22.67 2.56
C TRP A 259 9.44 -23.01 3.44
N TRP A 260 8.55 -23.89 2.97
CA TRP A 260 7.40 -24.39 3.73
C TRP A 260 7.82 -25.11 5.00
N ALA A 261 8.88 -25.91 4.94
CA ALA A 261 9.41 -26.61 6.12
C ALA A 261 9.93 -25.61 7.18
N LYS A 262 10.63 -24.54 6.77
CA LYS A 262 11.15 -23.52 7.68
C LYS A 262 10.06 -22.63 8.30
N THR A 263 9.01 -22.30 7.54
CA THR A 263 7.90 -21.47 8.01
C THR A 263 6.96 -22.25 8.92
N ARG A 264 6.64 -23.50 8.58
CA ARG A 264 5.87 -24.41 9.45
C ARG A 264 6.58 -24.71 10.78
N TRP A 265 7.89 -24.90 10.75
CA TRP A 265 8.66 -25.17 11.96
C TRP A 265 8.70 -23.96 12.89
N LYS A 266 8.84 -22.74 12.36
CA LYS A 266 8.81 -21.51 13.16
C LYS A 266 7.42 -21.22 13.75
N LEU A 267 6.33 -21.54 13.07
CA LEU A 267 4.97 -21.38 13.57
C LEU A 267 4.59 -22.44 14.59
N ALA A 268 5.03 -23.69 14.41
CA ALA A 268 4.77 -24.80 15.34
C ALA A 268 5.62 -24.78 16.61
N SER A 269 6.79 -24.13 16.60
CA SER A 269 7.67 -24.00 17.77
C SER A 269 7.35 -22.80 18.68
N ARG A 270 6.28 -22.04 18.36
CA ARG A 270 5.80 -20.87 19.14
C ARG A 270 4.39 -21.06 19.71
N THR A 271 3.82 -22.26 19.61
CA THR A 271 2.64 -22.71 20.38
C THR A 271 3.08 -23.39 21.66
#